data_f47104ebeb56abb89fc3e6d086cd0364
#
_entry.id   f47104ebeb56abb89fc3e6d086cd0364
#
_cell.length_a   1.000
_cell.length_b   1.000
_cell.length_c   1.000
_cell.angle_alpha   90.00
_cell.angle_beta   90.00
_cell.angle_gamma   90.00
#
_symmetry.space_group_name_H-M   'P 1'
#
loop_
_entity.id
_entity.type
_entity.pdbx_description
1 polymer ?
#
loop_
_entity_poly.entity_id
_entity_poly.type
_entity_poly.pdbx_seq_one_letter_code
_entity_poly.pdbx_strand_id
1 'polypeptide(L)'
;MRRITLFMLMLLTLAASSAKPKAKKAVETWPDGTVMDAWFSDTTKVDVAQLGRQYVLTDYGVAAGSPQVQTTEIQTVIDRCAQEGGGVIVVPTGTFKTGALFFKQGTHLHLREGATILGSDRIVDYPIMTTRIEGETCKYFCALINADGLDGFTISGKGTIDGNGLQYWQEFWIRRQWNRQCTNKDAQRPRLTYVSNSKNVTFQDVHLINSPFWTNHVYKSSRVRYLNCYIYAPTEHIYAPDPKRGAPSSDAIDIDVCTDVLINGCYMHVNDDAVVLKGGKGTWADKDTTNGDCERILIQNCRYGKVHGCLTLGSESLHDRNIILRNCHTKNADRVLWLKMRPDTPQHYEYVTVEGITGKCGRFLFIQPWTQFYKPGDREMPLSRCNNVTLRNNKVETNKMLDVKTSDKYELIDFTLDGATIDFSQFAPATKETAPKVYL
;
A
#
# COMPACT_ATOMS: atom_id res chain seq x y z
N MET A 1 42.71 -13.03 84.72
CA MET A 1 41.94 -13.43 83.51
C MET A 1 40.90 -12.35 83.19
N ARG A 2 41.28 -11.48 82.22
CA ARG A 2 40.38 -10.37 81.76
C ARG A 2 39.74 -10.78 80.44
N ARG A 3 38.45 -10.84 80.37
CA ARG A 3 37.66 -11.06 79.17
C ARG A 3 37.49 -9.72 78.44
N ILE A 4 37.97 -9.65 77.18
CA ILE A 4 37.79 -8.51 76.28
C ILE A 4 36.53 -8.84 75.43
N THR A 5 35.49 -8.02 75.55
CA THR A 5 34.27 -8.12 74.75
C THR A 5 34.42 -7.20 73.54
N LEU A 6 34.45 -7.77 72.33
CA LEU A 6 34.56 -7.04 71.06
C LEU A 6 33.15 -6.63 70.62
N PHE A 7 32.88 -5.34 70.56
CA PHE A 7 31.65 -4.76 69.96
C PHE A 7 31.85 -4.63 68.46
N MET A 8 31.09 -5.37 67.70
CA MET A 8 31.04 -5.27 66.24
C MET A 8 29.98 -4.24 65.83
N LEU A 9 30.42 -3.09 65.33
CA LEU A 9 29.55 -2.02 64.82
C LEU A 9 29.18 -2.34 63.37
N MET A 10 27.92 -2.68 63.13
CA MET A 10 27.37 -2.97 61.80
C MET A 10 26.90 -1.64 61.17
N LEU A 11 27.67 -1.12 60.21
CA LEU A 11 27.27 0.05 59.37
C LEU A 11 26.27 -0.46 58.31
N LEU A 12 25.01 -0.09 58.45
CA LEU A 12 24.02 -0.19 57.37
C LEU A 12 24.18 0.98 56.41
N THR A 13 24.78 0.72 55.23
CA THR A 13 24.74 1.65 54.12
C THR A 13 23.40 1.55 53.41
N LEU A 14 22.52 2.55 53.58
CA LEU A 14 21.35 2.72 52.73
C LEU A 14 21.81 3.12 51.33
N ALA A 15 21.75 2.20 50.40
CA ALA A 15 21.88 2.52 48.96
C ALA A 15 20.58 3.18 48.50
N ALA A 16 20.56 4.51 48.40
CA ALA A 16 19.50 5.24 47.77
C ALA A 16 19.51 4.94 46.26
N SER A 17 18.62 4.08 45.81
CA SER A 17 18.37 3.84 44.38
C SER A 17 17.75 5.11 43.78
N SER A 18 18.56 5.97 43.15
CA SER A 18 18.05 7.08 42.34
C SER A 18 17.49 6.51 41.04
N ALA A 19 16.19 6.29 41.00
CA ALA A 19 15.47 6.01 39.76
C ALA A 19 15.64 7.22 38.83
N LYS A 20 16.39 7.05 37.73
CA LYS A 20 16.49 8.07 36.66
C LYS A 20 15.08 8.39 36.20
N PRO A 21 14.70 9.69 36.11
CA PRO A 21 13.38 10.05 35.60
C PRO A 21 13.25 9.47 34.19
N LYS A 22 12.17 8.71 33.93
CA LYS A 22 11.83 8.27 32.58
C LYS A 22 11.69 9.53 31.71
N ALA A 23 12.55 9.67 30.71
CA ALA A 23 12.44 10.76 29.74
C ALA A 23 11.01 10.77 29.21
N LYS A 24 10.34 11.92 29.30
CA LYS A 24 9.02 12.10 28.68
C LYS A 24 9.19 11.78 27.20
N LYS A 25 8.42 10.78 26.70
CA LYS A 25 8.42 10.45 25.29
C LYS A 25 8.05 11.71 24.52
N ALA A 26 8.89 12.16 23.61
CA ALA A 26 8.59 13.33 22.79
C ALA A 26 7.27 13.09 22.07
N VAL A 27 6.42 14.10 22.01
CA VAL A 27 5.16 14.02 21.24
C VAL A 27 5.54 13.91 19.76
N GLU A 28 5.10 12.87 19.09
CA GLU A 28 5.30 12.74 17.65
C GLU A 28 4.38 13.72 16.90
N THR A 29 4.92 14.30 15.82
CA THR A 29 4.19 15.23 14.97
C THR A 29 4.28 14.82 13.51
N TRP A 30 3.26 15.20 12.76
CA TRP A 30 3.28 15.17 11.31
C TRP A 30 4.26 16.22 10.75
N PRO A 31 4.65 16.13 9.47
CA PRO A 31 5.57 17.08 8.86
C PRO A 31 5.07 18.55 8.89
N ASP A 32 3.76 18.78 8.98
CA ASP A 32 3.16 20.13 9.14
C ASP A 32 3.20 20.66 10.59
N GLY A 33 3.73 19.88 11.55
CA GLY A 33 3.81 20.21 12.96
C GLY A 33 2.60 19.82 13.80
N THR A 34 1.52 19.34 13.21
CA THR A 34 0.34 18.85 13.97
C THR A 34 0.67 17.55 14.71
N VAL A 35 0.04 17.35 15.87
CA VAL A 35 0.28 16.18 16.73
C VAL A 35 -0.21 14.91 16.06
N MET A 36 0.63 13.89 16.04
CA MET A 36 0.26 12.57 15.54
C MET A 36 -0.58 11.82 16.58
N ASP A 37 -1.73 11.29 16.16
CA ASP A 37 -2.58 10.46 17.02
C ASP A 37 -1.82 9.22 17.49
N ALA A 38 -1.98 8.85 18.77
CA ALA A 38 -1.37 7.65 19.36
C ALA A 38 -1.72 6.36 18.62
N TRP A 39 -2.82 6.31 17.87
CA TRP A 39 -3.20 5.21 17.00
C TRP A 39 -2.10 4.82 15.99
N PHE A 40 -1.30 5.77 15.50
CA PHE A 40 -0.20 5.49 14.57
C PHE A 40 1.01 4.78 15.21
N SER A 41 1.12 4.84 16.54
CA SER A 41 2.15 4.08 17.27
C SER A 41 1.63 2.74 17.79
N ASP A 42 0.33 2.47 17.70
CA ASP A 42 -0.27 1.19 18.08
C ASP A 42 -0.13 0.16 16.96
N THR A 43 0.82 -0.73 17.11
CA THR A 43 1.05 -1.88 16.23
C THR A 43 0.55 -3.19 16.82
N THR A 44 -0.30 -3.12 17.86
CA THR A 44 -0.93 -4.28 18.48
C THR A 44 -1.81 -4.98 17.45
N LYS A 45 -1.60 -6.28 17.31
CA LYS A 45 -2.42 -7.11 16.44
C LYS A 45 -3.80 -7.34 17.02
N VAL A 46 -4.79 -7.38 16.16
CA VAL A 46 -6.14 -7.78 16.53
C VAL A 46 -6.11 -9.24 16.98
N ASP A 47 -6.63 -9.51 18.18
CA ASP A 47 -6.83 -10.88 18.66
C ASP A 47 -8.07 -11.48 17.98
N VAL A 48 -7.85 -12.48 17.14
CA VAL A 48 -8.90 -13.15 16.37
C VAL A 48 -9.96 -13.79 17.27
N ALA A 49 -9.59 -14.22 18.49
CA ALA A 49 -10.55 -14.79 19.45
C ALA A 49 -11.59 -13.77 19.93
N GLN A 50 -11.29 -12.48 19.84
CA GLN A 50 -12.20 -11.40 20.23
C GLN A 50 -13.11 -10.93 19.08
N LEU A 51 -12.91 -11.43 17.86
CA LEU A 51 -13.71 -11.06 16.69
C LEU A 51 -15.04 -11.86 16.57
N GLY A 52 -15.33 -12.71 17.55
CA GLY A 52 -16.57 -13.46 17.61
C GLY A 52 -16.44 -14.93 17.22
N ARG A 53 -17.58 -15.55 16.88
CA ARG A 53 -17.67 -16.97 16.53
C ARG A 53 -16.85 -17.28 15.28
N GLN A 54 -16.21 -18.45 15.28
CA GLN A 54 -15.46 -18.95 14.13
C GLN A 54 -16.34 -19.82 13.23
N TYR A 55 -16.28 -19.57 11.93
CA TYR A 55 -16.94 -20.32 10.86
C TYR A 55 -15.86 -20.98 10.01
N VAL A 56 -15.48 -22.21 10.36
CA VAL A 56 -14.42 -22.95 9.64
C VAL A 56 -15.00 -23.48 8.33
N LEU A 57 -14.43 -23.13 7.19
CA LEU A 57 -15.01 -23.45 5.87
C LEU A 57 -15.36 -24.92 5.67
N THR A 58 -14.50 -25.83 6.15
CA THR A 58 -14.73 -27.29 6.04
C THR A 58 -15.92 -27.80 6.83
N ASP A 59 -16.31 -27.11 7.92
CA ASP A 59 -17.48 -27.48 8.74
C ASP A 59 -18.80 -27.17 8.01
N TYR A 60 -18.72 -26.40 6.92
CA TYR A 60 -19.85 -26.02 6.06
C TYR A 60 -19.78 -26.66 4.68
N GLY A 61 -18.96 -27.72 4.51
CA GLY A 61 -18.88 -28.49 3.28
C GLY A 61 -17.98 -27.90 2.19
N VAL A 62 -17.24 -26.82 2.46
CA VAL A 62 -16.23 -26.31 1.51
C VAL A 62 -15.01 -27.22 1.54
N ALA A 63 -14.65 -27.79 0.40
CA ALA A 63 -13.62 -28.82 0.31
C ALA A 63 -12.23 -28.24 0.03
N ALA A 64 -11.25 -28.58 0.88
CA ALA A 64 -9.86 -28.28 0.62
C ALA A 64 -9.33 -29.09 -0.58
N GLY A 65 -8.52 -28.47 -1.44
CA GLY A 65 -7.91 -29.13 -2.62
C GLY A 65 -8.89 -29.42 -3.76
N SER A 66 -10.13 -28.94 -3.69
CA SER A 66 -11.09 -29.08 -4.79
C SER A 66 -10.57 -28.37 -6.05
N PRO A 67 -10.59 -29.01 -7.24
CA PRO A 67 -10.30 -28.35 -8.50
C PRO A 67 -11.43 -27.38 -8.93
N GLN A 68 -12.62 -27.52 -8.35
CA GLN A 68 -13.78 -26.70 -8.65
C GLN A 68 -13.69 -25.35 -7.95
N VAL A 69 -14.25 -24.33 -8.60
CA VAL A 69 -14.42 -22.98 -8.02
C VAL A 69 -15.59 -23.03 -7.05
N GLN A 70 -15.36 -22.75 -5.78
CA GLN A 70 -16.32 -22.88 -4.66
C GLN A 70 -16.84 -21.51 -4.17
N THR A 71 -17.05 -20.56 -5.08
CA THR A 71 -17.44 -19.19 -4.73
C THR A 71 -18.77 -19.15 -3.99
N THR A 72 -19.77 -19.88 -4.48
CA THR A 72 -21.11 -19.91 -3.89
C THR A 72 -21.09 -20.51 -2.48
N GLU A 73 -20.35 -21.59 -2.31
CA GLU A 73 -20.24 -22.29 -1.02
C GLU A 73 -19.54 -21.38 0.01
N ILE A 74 -18.42 -20.76 -0.33
CA ILE A 74 -17.71 -19.84 0.56
C ILE A 74 -18.54 -18.60 0.85
N GLN A 75 -19.19 -18.01 -0.16
CA GLN A 75 -20.04 -16.84 0.04
C GLN A 75 -21.24 -17.16 0.96
N THR A 76 -21.80 -18.35 0.85
CA THR A 76 -22.86 -18.80 1.76
C THR A 76 -22.41 -18.83 3.22
N VAL A 77 -21.17 -19.22 3.50
CA VAL A 77 -20.62 -19.19 4.87
C VAL A 77 -20.46 -17.75 5.36
N ILE A 78 -19.97 -16.84 4.49
CA ILE A 78 -19.84 -15.40 4.82
C ILE A 78 -21.23 -14.82 5.12
N ASP A 79 -22.23 -15.11 4.28
CA ASP A 79 -23.58 -14.60 4.42
C ASP A 79 -24.26 -15.10 5.70
N ARG A 80 -24.08 -16.38 6.01
CA ARG A 80 -24.53 -16.98 7.27
C ARG A 80 -23.87 -16.34 8.48
N CYS A 81 -22.57 -16.14 8.44
CA CYS A 81 -21.83 -15.47 9.52
C CYS A 81 -22.42 -14.08 9.79
N ALA A 82 -22.69 -13.30 8.74
CA ALA A 82 -23.29 -11.98 8.87
C ALA A 82 -24.71 -12.03 9.43
N GLN A 83 -25.54 -12.97 9.00
CA GLN A 83 -26.92 -13.17 9.49
C GLN A 83 -26.97 -13.60 10.96
N GLU A 84 -25.99 -14.37 11.43
CA GLU A 84 -25.86 -14.84 12.82
C GLU A 84 -25.19 -13.81 13.74
N GLY A 85 -25.00 -12.57 13.30
CA GLY A 85 -24.46 -11.47 14.12
C GLY A 85 -22.97 -11.18 13.96
N GLY A 86 -22.33 -11.79 12.95
CA GLY A 86 -20.90 -11.60 12.67
C GLY A 86 -19.99 -12.66 13.26
N GLY A 87 -18.69 -12.54 12.96
CA GLY A 87 -17.66 -13.46 13.39
C GLY A 87 -16.52 -13.60 12.39
N VAL A 88 -15.82 -14.70 12.45
CA VAL A 88 -14.60 -14.93 11.67
C VAL A 88 -14.76 -16.12 10.74
N ILE A 89 -14.63 -15.87 9.44
CA ILE A 89 -14.50 -16.91 8.43
C ILE A 89 -13.08 -17.47 8.53
N VAL A 90 -12.96 -18.73 8.94
CA VAL A 90 -11.68 -19.39 9.10
C VAL A 90 -11.40 -20.31 7.93
N VAL A 91 -10.31 -20.02 7.23
CA VAL A 91 -9.77 -20.89 6.16
C VAL A 91 -8.76 -21.84 6.83
N PRO A 92 -9.06 -23.15 6.94
CA PRO A 92 -8.12 -24.10 7.50
C PRO A 92 -7.01 -24.43 6.50
N THR A 93 -5.98 -25.19 6.95
CA THR A 93 -4.89 -25.67 6.09
C THR A 93 -5.43 -26.36 4.83
N GLY A 94 -4.89 -26.00 3.68
CA GLY A 94 -5.30 -26.47 2.37
C GLY A 94 -5.62 -25.35 1.38
N THR A 95 -5.94 -25.70 0.15
CA THR A 95 -6.22 -24.74 -0.93
C THR A 95 -7.71 -24.71 -1.24
N PHE A 96 -8.27 -23.50 -1.28
CA PHE A 96 -9.69 -23.23 -1.55
C PHE A 96 -9.81 -22.31 -2.77
N LYS A 97 -10.19 -22.87 -3.94
CA LYS A 97 -10.32 -22.10 -5.18
C LYS A 97 -11.65 -21.38 -5.22
N THR A 98 -11.62 -20.07 -5.49
CA THR A 98 -12.82 -19.22 -5.52
C THR A 98 -12.71 -18.08 -6.52
N GLY A 99 -13.83 -17.58 -6.98
CA GLY A 99 -13.98 -16.27 -7.59
C GLY A 99 -14.17 -15.20 -6.52
N ALA A 100 -14.89 -14.12 -6.88
CA ALA A 100 -15.08 -12.96 -6.02
C ALA A 100 -15.89 -13.26 -4.75
N LEU A 101 -15.37 -12.83 -3.60
CA LEU A 101 -16.05 -12.91 -2.30
C LEU A 101 -16.36 -11.50 -1.78
N PHE A 102 -17.54 -11.35 -1.18
CA PHE A 102 -18.03 -10.08 -0.64
C PHE A 102 -18.28 -10.19 0.86
N PHE A 103 -17.43 -9.51 1.63
CA PHE A 103 -17.54 -9.46 3.09
C PHE A 103 -18.62 -8.45 3.51
N LYS A 104 -19.22 -8.68 4.66
CA LYS A 104 -20.33 -7.90 5.21
C LYS A 104 -19.95 -7.33 6.58
N GLN A 105 -20.74 -6.37 7.07
CA GLN A 105 -20.51 -5.79 8.39
C GLN A 105 -20.44 -6.87 9.47
N GLY A 106 -19.38 -6.79 10.30
CA GLY A 106 -19.11 -7.72 11.38
C GLY A 106 -18.49 -9.06 10.97
N THR A 107 -18.22 -9.28 9.67
CA THR A 107 -17.51 -10.49 9.22
C THR A 107 -16.03 -10.21 9.02
N HIS A 108 -15.17 -11.15 9.40
CA HIS A 108 -13.72 -11.07 9.31
C HIS A 108 -13.16 -12.31 8.61
N LEU A 109 -11.93 -12.24 8.10
CA LEU A 109 -11.24 -13.35 7.43
C LEU A 109 -9.98 -13.74 8.22
N HIS A 110 -9.84 -15.03 8.53
CA HIS A 110 -8.64 -15.57 9.14
C HIS A 110 -8.12 -16.80 8.38
N LEU A 111 -6.89 -16.72 7.89
CA LEU A 111 -6.23 -17.82 7.18
C LEU A 111 -5.23 -18.51 8.12
N ARG A 112 -5.48 -19.77 8.47
CA ARG A 112 -4.52 -20.56 9.26
C ARG A 112 -3.23 -20.77 8.49
N GLU A 113 -2.17 -21.09 9.18
CA GLU A 113 -0.90 -21.46 8.55
C GLU A 113 -1.09 -22.65 7.59
N GLY A 114 -0.56 -22.54 6.36
CA GLY A 114 -0.79 -23.52 5.28
C GLY A 114 -2.14 -23.40 4.58
N ALA A 115 -2.99 -22.45 4.95
CA ALA A 115 -4.21 -22.15 4.21
C ALA A 115 -3.92 -21.29 2.98
N THR A 116 -4.62 -21.57 1.88
CA THR A 116 -4.58 -20.75 0.67
C THR A 116 -5.98 -20.51 0.12
N ILE A 117 -6.39 -19.24 0.01
CA ILE A 117 -7.45 -18.85 -0.92
C ILE A 117 -6.80 -18.66 -2.28
N LEU A 118 -7.20 -19.45 -3.26
CA LEU A 118 -6.69 -19.38 -4.64
C LEU A 118 -7.73 -18.74 -5.54
N GLY A 119 -7.38 -17.63 -6.17
CA GLY A 119 -8.25 -16.94 -7.12
C GLY A 119 -8.53 -17.79 -8.35
N SER A 120 -9.74 -17.66 -8.89
CA SER A 120 -10.08 -18.27 -10.18
C SER A 120 -9.26 -17.63 -11.29
N ASP A 121 -8.79 -18.47 -12.22
CA ASP A 121 -8.14 -18.07 -13.46
C ASP A 121 -9.13 -17.70 -14.58
N ARG A 122 -10.43 -17.71 -14.28
CA ARG A 122 -11.51 -17.39 -15.22
C ARG A 122 -12.16 -16.05 -14.86
N ILE A 123 -12.09 -15.09 -15.76
CA ILE A 123 -12.63 -13.73 -15.51
C ILE A 123 -14.14 -13.71 -15.26
N VAL A 124 -14.87 -14.71 -15.77
CA VAL A 124 -16.33 -14.84 -15.58
C VAL A 124 -16.73 -15.06 -14.11
N ASP A 125 -15.80 -15.48 -13.26
CA ASP A 125 -16.01 -15.68 -11.83
C ASP A 125 -15.85 -14.36 -11.03
N TYR A 126 -15.64 -13.23 -11.73
CA TYR A 126 -15.50 -11.89 -11.17
C TYR A 126 -16.54 -10.95 -11.81
N PRO A 127 -17.67 -10.73 -11.16
CA PRO A 127 -18.73 -9.84 -11.69
C PRO A 127 -18.22 -8.42 -11.93
N ILE A 128 -18.78 -7.78 -12.96
CA ILE A 128 -18.55 -6.35 -13.23
C ILE A 128 -19.41 -5.52 -12.28
N MET A 129 -18.80 -4.56 -11.60
CA MET A 129 -19.44 -3.64 -10.69
C MET A 129 -19.00 -2.19 -10.93
N THR A 130 -19.70 -1.24 -10.31
CA THR A 130 -19.17 0.12 -10.22
C THR A 130 -18.00 0.11 -9.23
N THR A 131 -16.86 0.56 -9.68
CA THR A 131 -15.62 0.55 -8.90
C THR A 131 -14.73 1.72 -9.28
N ARG A 132 -13.52 1.75 -8.75
CA ARG A 132 -12.53 2.78 -8.95
C ARG A 132 -11.28 2.21 -9.60
N ILE A 133 -10.83 2.75 -10.71
CA ILE A 133 -9.58 2.38 -11.40
C ILE A 133 -8.91 3.63 -11.94
N GLU A 134 -7.61 3.80 -11.67
CA GLU A 134 -6.78 4.89 -12.20
C GLU A 134 -7.38 6.29 -12.01
N GLY A 135 -7.88 6.57 -10.79
CA GLY A 135 -8.45 7.86 -10.46
C GLY A 135 -9.83 8.16 -11.06
N GLU A 136 -10.51 7.15 -11.62
CA GLU A 136 -11.83 7.29 -12.26
C GLU A 136 -12.82 6.26 -11.73
N THR A 137 -14.07 6.68 -11.49
CA THR A 137 -15.17 5.75 -11.22
C THR A 137 -15.63 5.13 -12.54
N CYS A 138 -15.66 3.80 -12.60
CA CYS A 138 -15.97 3.07 -13.83
C CYS A 138 -16.65 1.73 -13.55
N LYS A 139 -17.15 1.07 -14.60
CA LYS A 139 -17.56 -0.33 -14.57
C LYS A 139 -16.36 -1.21 -14.87
N TYR A 140 -16.00 -2.07 -13.92
CA TYR A 140 -14.86 -2.99 -14.06
C TYR A 140 -15.06 -4.24 -13.19
N PHE A 141 -14.22 -5.24 -13.37
CA PHE A 141 -14.25 -6.47 -12.60
C PHE A 141 -13.98 -6.20 -11.12
N CYS A 142 -14.74 -6.84 -10.23
CA CYS A 142 -14.50 -6.79 -8.80
C CYS A 142 -13.19 -7.50 -8.42
N ALA A 143 -12.77 -7.32 -7.17
CA ALA A 143 -11.59 -8.00 -6.64
C ALA A 143 -11.93 -9.45 -6.20
N LEU A 144 -10.90 -10.23 -5.88
CA LEU A 144 -11.09 -11.54 -5.24
C LEU A 144 -11.74 -11.38 -3.86
N ILE A 145 -11.23 -10.44 -3.04
CA ILE A 145 -11.82 -10.09 -1.74
C ILE A 145 -12.37 -8.66 -1.82
N ASN A 146 -13.64 -8.49 -1.54
CA ASN A 146 -14.34 -7.19 -1.59
C ASN A 146 -14.95 -6.87 -0.23
N ALA A 147 -14.78 -5.61 0.22
CA ALA A 147 -15.40 -5.06 1.42
C ALA A 147 -15.82 -3.61 1.15
N ASP A 148 -17.10 -3.29 1.32
CA ASP A 148 -17.63 -1.95 1.07
C ASP A 148 -18.50 -1.48 2.24
N GLY A 149 -18.23 -0.26 2.75
CA GLY A 149 -19.00 0.35 3.82
C GLY A 149 -18.86 -0.33 5.19
N LEU A 150 -17.73 -1.02 5.45
CA LEU A 150 -17.53 -1.77 6.68
C LEU A 150 -16.81 -0.96 7.76
N ASP A 151 -17.20 -1.18 9.01
CA ASP A 151 -16.49 -0.67 10.18
C ASP A 151 -15.91 -1.84 10.98
N GLY A 152 -14.58 -1.94 11.03
CA GLY A 152 -13.88 -2.99 11.80
C GLY A 152 -13.54 -4.27 11.02
N PHE A 153 -13.34 -4.22 9.71
CA PHE A 153 -12.97 -5.40 8.91
C PHE A 153 -11.51 -5.83 9.14
N THR A 154 -11.29 -7.13 9.35
CA THR A 154 -9.95 -7.68 9.57
C THR A 154 -9.68 -8.87 8.65
N ILE A 155 -8.53 -8.85 7.96
CA ILE A 155 -7.91 -9.99 7.29
C ILE A 155 -6.64 -10.36 8.06
N SER A 156 -6.53 -11.60 8.51
CA SER A 156 -5.48 -12.01 9.42
C SER A 156 -4.98 -13.44 9.19
N GLY A 157 -3.90 -13.79 9.86
CA GLY A 157 -3.35 -15.14 9.88
C GLY A 157 -2.11 -15.29 8.99
N LYS A 158 -1.47 -16.46 9.08
CA LYS A 158 -0.22 -16.77 8.35
C LYS A 158 -0.46 -17.53 7.04
N GLY A 159 -1.69 -17.58 6.58
CA GLY A 159 -2.04 -18.17 5.30
C GLY A 159 -1.87 -17.20 4.13
N THR A 160 -2.29 -17.63 2.97
CA THR A 160 -2.05 -16.96 1.69
C THR A 160 -3.36 -16.64 0.99
N ILE A 161 -3.46 -15.44 0.45
CA ILE A 161 -4.41 -15.09 -0.61
C ILE A 161 -3.60 -14.99 -1.90
N ASP A 162 -3.80 -15.93 -2.80
CA ASP A 162 -3.11 -16.04 -4.08
C ASP A 162 -4.07 -15.67 -5.21
N GLY A 163 -3.77 -14.59 -5.92
CA GLY A 163 -4.58 -14.12 -7.03
C GLY A 163 -4.51 -14.98 -8.29
N ASN A 164 -3.59 -15.97 -8.33
CA ASN A 164 -3.42 -16.86 -9.49
C ASN A 164 -3.20 -16.10 -10.82
N GLY A 165 -2.36 -15.07 -10.78
CA GLY A 165 -2.27 -14.03 -11.81
C GLY A 165 -1.64 -14.43 -13.14
N LEU A 166 -0.96 -15.58 -13.23
CA LEU A 166 -0.09 -15.92 -14.37
C LEU A 166 -0.79 -15.79 -15.72
N GLN A 167 -1.98 -16.39 -15.87
CA GLN A 167 -2.73 -16.39 -17.14
C GLN A 167 -3.15 -14.96 -17.51
N TYR A 168 -3.58 -14.16 -16.55
CA TYR A 168 -3.97 -12.76 -16.75
C TYR A 168 -2.80 -11.89 -17.20
N TRP A 169 -1.59 -12.12 -16.65
CA TRP A 169 -0.39 -11.39 -17.02
C TRP A 169 0.09 -11.75 -18.43
N GLN A 170 0.05 -13.03 -18.78
CA GLN A 170 0.39 -13.48 -20.13
C GLN A 170 -0.57 -12.89 -21.16
N GLU A 171 -1.87 -12.92 -20.89
CA GLU A 171 -2.88 -12.29 -21.75
C GLU A 171 -2.64 -10.79 -21.94
N PHE A 172 -2.31 -10.06 -20.86
CA PHE A 172 -1.99 -8.65 -20.94
C PHE A 172 -0.80 -8.38 -21.88
N TRP A 173 0.29 -9.15 -21.76
CA TRP A 173 1.46 -8.95 -22.60
C TRP A 173 1.20 -9.34 -24.05
N ILE A 174 0.41 -10.39 -24.32
CA ILE A 174 -0.06 -10.74 -25.65
C ILE A 174 -0.87 -9.59 -26.26
N ARG A 175 -1.84 -9.05 -25.52
CA ARG A 175 -2.64 -7.88 -25.97
C ARG A 175 -1.76 -6.70 -26.30
N ARG A 176 -0.79 -6.36 -25.45
CA ARG A 176 0.17 -5.28 -25.68
C ARG A 176 1.10 -5.49 -26.86
N GLN A 177 1.42 -6.73 -27.18
CA GLN A 177 2.19 -7.07 -28.37
C GLN A 177 1.40 -6.76 -29.65
N TRP A 178 0.10 -7.05 -29.66
CA TRP A 178 -0.78 -6.80 -30.80
C TRP A 178 -1.26 -5.35 -30.88
N ASN A 179 -1.56 -4.75 -29.74
CA ASN A 179 -2.02 -3.36 -29.64
C ASN A 179 -1.22 -2.61 -28.57
N ARG A 180 -0.25 -1.81 -28.99
CA ARG A 180 0.58 -1.00 -28.09
C ARG A 180 -0.21 0.05 -27.31
N GLN A 181 -1.40 0.41 -27.75
CA GLN A 181 -2.30 1.35 -27.08
C GLN A 181 -3.19 0.69 -26.03
N CYS A 182 -3.12 -0.63 -25.88
CA CYS A 182 -3.86 -1.36 -24.87
C CYS A 182 -3.61 -0.76 -23.47
N THR A 183 -4.66 -0.25 -22.86
CA THR A 183 -4.62 0.31 -21.50
C THR A 183 -4.74 -0.80 -20.45
N ASN A 184 -4.57 -0.43 -19.19
CA ASN A 184 -4.81 -1.38 -18.10
C ASN A 184 -6.27 -1.79 -18.00
N LYS A 185 -7.21 -0.93 -18.39
CA LYS A 185 -8.66 -1.21 -18.39
C LYS A 185 -9.11 -2.13 -19.52
N ASP A 186 -8.36 -2.17 -20.64
CA ASP A 186 -8.66 -3.08 -21.76
C ASP A 186 -8.29 -4.53 -21.42
N ALA A 187 -7.41 -4.75 -20.45
CA ALA A 187 -7.05 -6.06 -19.96
C ALA A 187 -7.97 -6.48 -18.80
N GLN A 188 -8.68 -7.58 -18.99
CA GLN A 188 -9.64 -8.08 -18.02
C GLN A 188 -8.92 -8.77 -16.84
N ARG A 189 -8.63 -8.03 -15.79
CA ARG A 189 -7.82 -8.50 -14.65
C ARG A 189 -8.47 -8.09 -13.32
N PRO A 190 -8.83 -9.02 -12.42
CA PRO A 190 -9.31 -8.65 -11.09
C PRO A 190 -8.14 -8.18 -10.21
N ARG A 191 -8.44 -7.30 -9.23
CA ARG A 191 -7.53 -6.99 -8.12
C ARG A 191 -7.57 -8.11 -7.08
N LEU A 192 -6.57 -8.18 -6.20
CA LEU A 192 -6.61 -9.16 -5.11
C LEU A 192 -7.60 -8.73 -4.02
N THR A 193 -7.46 -7.52 -3.50
CA THR A 193 -8.40 -6.96 -2.52
C THR A 193 -8.90 -5.59 -2.94
N TYR A 194 -10.17 -5.31 -2.67
CA TYR A 194 -10.77 -3.98 -2.80
C TYR A 194 -11.58 -3.66 -1.57
N VAL A 195 -11.15 -2.64 -0.84
CA VAL A 195 -11.82 -2.13 0.35
C VAL A 195 -12.25 -0.70 0.07
N SER A 196 -13.55 -0.42 0.15
CA SER A 196 -14.09 0.92 -0.14
C SER A 196 -15.02 1.41 0.96
N ASN A 197 -15.10 2.73 1.12
CA ASN A 197 -16.02 3.40 2.05
C ASN A 197 -15.97 2.84 3.49
N SER A 198 -14.82 2.34 3.93
CA SER A 198 -14.66 1.56 5.15
C SER A 198 -13.77 2.25 6.17
N LYS A 199 -13.88 1.86 7.45
CA LYS A 199 -13.01 2.36 8.51
C LYS A 199 -12.58 1.26 9.46
N ASN A 200 -11.50 1.50 10.22
CA ASN A 200 -10.93 0.53 11.18
C ASN A 200 -10.60 -0.82 10.54
N VAL A 201 -9.95 -0.77 9.37
CA VAL A 201 -9.59 -1.97 8.58
C VAL A 201 -8.19 -2.42 8.95
N THR A 202 -8.00 -3.73 9.15
CA THR A 202 -6.70 -4.29 9.51
C THR A 202 -6.35 -5.49 8.62
N PHE A 203 -5.18 -5.44 8.01
CA PHE A 203 -4.50 -6.59 7.39
C PHE A 203 -3.31 -6.95 8.28
N GLN A 204 -3.19 -8.20 8.72
CA GLN A 204 -2.09 -8.61 9.59
C GLN A 204 -1.57 -10.01 9.29
N ASP A 205 -0.23 -10.12 9.20
CA ASP A 205 0.54 -11.36 9.04
C ASP A 205 0.28 -12.15 7.74
N VAL A 206 -0.70 -11.75 6.94
CA VAL A 206 -1.17 -12.48 5.76
C VAL A 206 -0.21 -12.33 4.57
N HIS A 207 -0.11 -13.38 3.76
CA HIS A 207 0.55 -13.36 2.46
C HIS A 207 -0.45 -12.99 1.37
N LEU A 208 -0.16 -11.93 0.63
CA LEU A 208 -0.98 -11.38 -0.46
C LEU A 208 -0.15 -11.46 -1.74
N ILE A 209 -0.41 -12.46 -2.57
CA ILE A 209 0.51 -12.78 -3.67
C ILE A 209 -0.19 -12.94 -5.01
N ASN A 210 0.59 -12.78 -6.07
CA ASN A 210 0.21 -13.08 -7.44
C ASN A 210 -1.09 -12.42 -7.89
N SER A 211 -1.34 -11.19 -7.48
CA SER A 211 -2.51 -10.45 -7.95
C SER A 211 -2.48 -10.28 -9.47
N PRO A 212 -3.57 -10.54 -10.18
CA PRO A 212 -3.64 -10.27 -11.61
C PRO A 212 -3.46 -8.80 -11.99
N PHE A 213 -3.83 -7.88 -11.10
CA PHE A 213 -3.73 -6.44 -11.22
C PHE A 213 -3.23 -5.86 -9.89
N TRP A 214 -3.62 -4.65 -9.47
CA TRP A 214 -3.29 -4.07 -8.16
C TRP A 214 -3.57 -5.06 -7.03
N THR A 215 -2.64 -5.17 -6.09
CA THR A 215 -2.77 -6.18 -5.03
C THR A 215 -3.79 -5.73 -3.99
N ASN A 216 -3.57 -4.59 -3.35
CA ASN A 216 -4.49 -4.07 -2.36
C ASN A 216 -4.94 -2.67 -2.75
N HIS A 217 -6.20 -2.49 -3.05
CA HIS A 217 -6.76 -1.18 -3.35
C HIS A 217 -7.72 -0.77 -2.24
N VAL A 218 -7.40 0.34 -1.57
CA VAL A 218 -8.24 0.94 -0.52
C VAL A 218 -8.74 2.29 -1.02
N TYR A 219 -10.08 2.47 -1.04
CA TYR A 219 -10.70 3.67 -1.57
C TYR A 219 -11.68 4.29 -0.56
N LYS A 220 -11.62 5.63 -0.39
CA LYS A 220 -12.49 6.39 0.54
C LYS A 220 -12.61 5.74 1.92
N SER A 221 -11.49 5.33 2.48
CA SER A 221 -11.44 4.61 3.74
C SER A 221 -10.52 5.31 4.75
N SER A 222 -10.72 5.02 6.03
CA SER A 222 -9.92 5.62 7.09
C SER A 222 -9.55 4.64 8.19
N ARG A 223 -8.48 4.95 8.94
CA ARG A 223 -7.91 4.08 9.98
C ARG A 223 -7.63 2.67 9.44
N VAL A 224 -6.84 2.61 8.35
CA VAL A 224 -6.43 1.36 7.70
C VAL A 224 -5.03 0.97 8.15
N ARG A 225 -4.84 -0.28 8.57
CA ARG A 225 -3.54 -0.79 9.00
C ARG A 225 -3.12 -2.01 8.21
N TYR A 226 -1.85 -2.01 7.78
CA TYR A 226 -1.14 -3.17 7.25
C TYR A 226 0.00 -3.51 8.22
N LEU A 227 -0.10 -4.64 8.92
CA LEU A 227 0.85 -5.05 9.95
C LEU A 227 1.53 -6.37 9.56
N ASN A 228 2.84 -6.32 9.29
CA ASN A 228 3.69 -7.48 8.96
C ASN A 228 3.18 -8.34 7.79
N CYS A 229 2.51 -7.75 6.81
CA CYS A 229 2.06 -8.46 5.61
C CYS A 229 3.23 -8.76 4.67
N TYR A 230 3.13 -9.89 3.97
CA TYR A 230 4.03 -10.26 2.88
C TYR A 230 3.29 -10.06 1.55
N ILE A 231 3.78 -9.15 0.70
CA ILE A 231 3.13 -8.80 -0.58
C ILE A 231 4.11 -9.10 -1.71
N TYR A 232 3.68 -9.93 -2.66
CA TYR A 232 4.56 -10.41 -3.70
C TYR A 232 3.87 -10.56 -5.07
N ALA A 233 4.57 -10.12 -6.11
CA ALA A 233 4.30 -10.46 -7.50
C ALA A 233 5.63 -10.64 -8.25
N PRO A 234 5.73 -11.58 -9.22
CA PRO A 234 6.96 -11.80 -9.95
C PRO A 234 7.32 -10.60 -10.84
N THR A 235 8.61 -10.26 -10.85
CA THR A 235 9.12 -9.09 -11.57
C THR A 235 9.76 -9.43 -12.92
N GLU A 236 9.81 -10.72 -13.27
CA GLU A 236 10.38 -11.24 -14.52
C GLU A 236 9.91 -12.68 -14.78
N HIS A 237 10.26 -13.24 -15.94
CA HIS A 237 10.07 -14.64 -16.33
C HIS A 237 8.62 -15.14 -16.42
N ILE A 238 7.63 -14.23 -16.47
CA ILE A 238 6.20 -14.63 -16.62
C ILE A 238 5.75 -14.72 -18.07
N TYR A 239 6.53 -14.20 -19.02
CA TYR A 239 6.18 -14.14 -20.43
C TYR A 239 7.35 -14.64 -21.29
N ALA A 240 7.24 -15.87 -21.84
CA ALA A 240 8.33 -16.53 -22.53
C ALA A 240 8.93 -15.72 -23.70
N PRO A 241 8.16 -14.99 -24.54
CA PRO A 241 8.73 -14.18 -25.62
C PRO A 241 9.60 -13.02 -25.15
N ASP A 242 9.39 -12.52 -23.90
CA ASP A 242 10.23 -11.51 -23.28
C ASP A 242 10.40 -11.83 -21.77
N PRO A 243 11.46 -12.56 -21.40
CA PRO A 243 11.70 -12.98 -20.02
C PRO A 243 11.88 -11.83 -19.02
N LYS A 244 12.11 -10.60 -19.48
CA LYS A 244 12.19 -9.42 -18.62
C LYS A 244 10.82 -8.92 -18.17
N ARG A 245 9.73 -9.43 -18.71
CA ARG A 245 8.39 -9.06 -18.32
C ARG A 245 8.01 -9.73 -17.00
N GLY A 246 7.56 -8.90 -16.06
CA GLY A 246 6.96 -9.31 -14.80
C GLY A 246 5.45 -9.12 -14.80
N ALA A 247 4.83 -9.29 -13.65
CA ALA A 247 3.41 -9.09 -13.42
C ALA A 247 3.04 -7.61 -13.66
N PRO A 248 2.28 -7.27 -14.71
CA PRO A 248 2.01 -5.87 -15.07
C PRO A 248 1.06 -5.22 -14.07
N SER A 249 1.35 -3.97 -13.67
CA SER A 249 0.52 -3.16 -12.77
C SER A 249 0.16 -3.91 -11.47
N SER A 250 1.18 -4.50 -10.83
CA SER A 250 1.03 -5.30 -9.61
C SER A 250 1.35 -4.50 -8.35
N ASP A 251 0.96 -3.23 -8.31
CA ASP A 251 1.14 -2.34 -7.16
C ASP A 251 0.78 -3.06 -5.86
N ALA A 252 1.59 -2.90 -4.79
CA ALA A 252 1.35 -3.66 -3.57
C ALA A 252 0.21 -3.07 -2.74
N ILE A 253 0.19 -1.75 -2.54
CA ILE A 253 -0.86 -1.04 -1.78
C ILE A 253 -1.19 0.27 -2.49
N ASP A 254 -2.39 0.37 -3.05
CA ASP A 254 -2.98 1.56 -3.63
C ASP A 254 -3.89 2.24 -2.60
N ILE A 255 -3.52 3.43 -2.16
CA ILE A 255 -4.26 4.26 -1.21
C ILE A 255 -4.95 5.36 -2.02
N ASP A 256 -6.27 5.28 -2.17
CA ASP A 256 -7.06 6.18 -3.04
C ASP A 256 -8.10 6.93 -2.20
N VAL A 257 -7.94 8.24 -2.04
CA VAL A 257 -8.84 9.09 -1.23
C VAL A 257 -8.97 8.58 0.21
N CYS A 258 -7.84 8.29 0.87
CA CYS A 258 -7.86 7.71 2.22
C CYS A 258 -7.17 8.60 3.25
N THR A 259 -7.61 8.50 4.50
CA THR A 259 -7.00 9.17 5.64
C THR A 259 -6.63 8.18 6.74
N ASP A 260 -5.60 8.51 7.53
CA ASP A 260 -5.16 7.72 8.66
C ASP A 260 -4.77 6.27 8.25
N VAL A 261 -3.68 6.13 7.49
CA VAL A 261 -3.16 4.82 7.06
C VAL A 261 -1.82 4.53 7.70
N LEU A 262 -1.70 3.35 8.32
CA LEU A 262 -0.47 2.83 8.91
C LEU A 262 0.00 1.58 8.16
N ILE A 263 1.19 1.60 7.60
CA ILE A 263 1.85 0.44 7.02
C ILE A 263 3.12 0.16 7.82
N ASN A 264 3.14 -0.93 8.57
CA ASN A 264 4.24 -1.24 9.47
C ASN A 264 4.75 -2.68 9.32
N GLY A 265 6.07 -2.82 9.17
CA GLY A 265 6.74 -4.12 9.17
C GLY A 265 6.49 -4.99 7.94
N CYS A 266 5.88 -4.47 6.89
CA CYS A 266 5.55 -5.23 5.69
C CYS A 266 6.78 -5.51 4.81
N TYR A 267 6.72 -6.63 4.08
CA TYR A 267 7.62 -6.91 2.98
C TYR A 267 6.87 -6.76 1.66
N MET A 268 7.45 -6.02 0.71
CA MET A 268 6.86 -5.77 -0.60
C MET A 268 7.88 -6.05 -1.71
N HIS A 269 7.50 -6.92 -2.66
CA HIS A 269 8.26 -7.24 -3.86
C HIS A 269 7.27 -7.41 -5.01
N VAL A 270 7.19 -6.41 -5.88
CA VAL A 270 6.17 -6.35 -6.94
C VAL A 270 6.75 -5.70 -8.20
N ASN A 271 6.12 -5.93 -9.34
CA ASN A 271 6.58 -5.38 -10.61
C ASN A 271 5.92 -4.03 -10.95
N ASP A 272 5.56 -3.27 -9.93
CA ASP A 272 5.12 -1.87 -10.01
C ASP A 272 5.42 -1.16 -8.68
N ASP A 273 4.66 -0.13 -8.29
CA ASP A 273 4.88 0.62 -7.07
C ASP A 273 4.56 -0.19 -5.80
N ALA A 274 5.32 0.01 -4.72
CA ALA A 274 5.03 -0.64 -3.44
C ALA A 274 3.87 0.04 -2.73
N VAL A 275 3.98 1.32 -2.42
CA VAL A 275 2.89 2.12 -1.87
C VAL A 275 2.65 3.31 -2.80
N VAL A 276 1.42 3.46 -3.26
CA VAL A 276 1.06 4.54 -4.18
C VAL A 276 -0.19 5.26 -3.70
N LEU A 277 -0.13 6.60 -3.70
CA LEU A 277 -1.24 7.46 -3.34
C LEU A 277 -1.99 7.90 -4.59
N LYS A 278 -3.32 7.82 -4.52
CA LYS A 278 -4.23 8.17 -5.60
C LYS A 278 -5.38 9.04 -5.06
N GLY A 279 -6.03 9.79 -5.91
CA GLY A 279 -7.11 10.69 -5.49
C GLY A 279 -7.98 11.18 -6.63
N GLY A 280 -7.50 11.06 -7.88
CA GLY A 280 -8.24 11.50 -9.05
C GLY A 280 -7.34 11.83 -10.23
N LYS A 281 -7.91 11.88 -11.43
CA LYS A 281 -7.21 12.18 -12.68
C LYS A 281 -8.07 13.03 -13.61
N GLY A 282 -7.39 13.87 -14.37
CA GLY A 282 -7.98 14.65 -15.46
C GLY A 282 -8.20 16.11 -15.12
N THR A 283 -8.52 16.88 -16.15
CA THR A 283 -8.59 18.35 -16.11
C THR A 283 -9.60 18.88 -15.11
N TRP A 284 -10.68 18.17 -14.87
CA TRP A 284 -11.76 18.52 -13.93
C TRP A 284 -11.79 17.64 -12.69
N ALA A 285 -10.67 16.95 -12.39
CA ALA A 285 -10.62 16.00 -11.29
C ALA A 285 -10.90 16.64 -9.92
N ASP A 286 -10.57 17.91 -9.73
CA ASP A 286 -10.85 18.69 -8.52
C ASP A 286 -12.34 19.08 -8.35
N LYS A 287 -13.17 18.81 -9.34
CA LYS A 287 -14.64 19.05 -9.29
C LYS A 287 -15.44 17.75 -9.18
N ASP A 288 -14.82 16.61 -9.37
CA ASP A 288 -15.46 15.31 -9.24
C ASP A 288 -15.49 14.89 -7.74
N THR A 289 -16.66 14.79 -7.17
CA THR A 289 -16.89 14.42 -5.76
C THR A 289 -16.50 12.97 -5.42
N THR A 290 -16.22 12.15 -6.42
CA THR A 290 -15.66 10.80 -6.21
C THR A 290 -14.16 10.85 -5.94
N ASN A 291 -13.50 11.95 -6.27
CA ASN A 291 -12.09 12.23 -6.01
C ASN A 291 -11.88 12.88 -4.64
N GLY A 292 -10.63 12.97 -4.19
CA GLY A 292 -10.28 13.60 -2.93
C GLY A 292 -8.82 13.41 -2.54
N ASP A 293 -8.55 13.67 -1.28
CA ASP A 293 -7.21 13.77 -0.73
C ASP A 293 -6.74 12.45 -0.10
N CYS A 294 -5.42 12.27 -0.04
CA CYS A 294 -4.77 11.30 0.84
C CYS A 294 -4.07 12.07 1.96
N GLU A 295 -4.39 11.75 3.22
CA GLU A 295 -3.85 12.49 4.35
C GLU A 295 -3.47 11.61 5.54
N ARG A 296 -2.38 11.96 6.21
CA ARG A 296 -1.84 11.25 7.38
C ARG A 296 -1.54 9.77 7.08
N ILE A 297 -0.53 9.56 6.26
CA ILE A 297 -0.05 8.24 5.85
C ILE A 297 1.32 7.97 6.47
N LEU A 298 1.42 6.95 7.32
CA LEU A 298 2.68 6.52 7.94
C LEU A 298 3.11 5.16 7.42
N ILE A 299 4.26 5.12 6.77
CA ILE A 299 4.91 3.89 6.28
C ILE A 299 6.21 3.72 7.05
N GLN A 300 6.35 2.64 7.81
CA GLN A 300 7.53 2.45 8.65
C GLN A 300 7.96 0.99 8.78
N ASN A 301 9.25 0.80 9.06
CA ASN A 301 9.85 -0.51 9.36
C ASN A 301 9.64 -1.55 8.24
N CYS A 302 9.38 -1.11 7.02
CA CYS A 302 9.10 -1.97 5.87
C CYS A 302 10.40 -2.39 5.16
N ARG A 303 10.31 -3.49 4.44
CA ARG A 303 11.39 -4.00 3.59
C ARG A 303 10.90 -4.12 2.16
N TYR A 304 11.69 -3.60 1.23
CA TYR A 304 11.39 -3.64 -0.18
C TYR A 304 12.37 -4.56 -0.91
N GLY A 305 11.83 -5.48 -1.71
CA GLY A 305 12.59 -6.24 -2.70
C GLY A 305 12.79 -5.40 -3.96
N LYS A 306 12.41 -5.93 -5.14
CA LYS A 306 12.30 -5.13 -6.35
C LYS A 306 10.93 -4.47 -6.37
N VAL A 307 10.89 -3.14 -6.58
CA VAL A 307 9.68 -2.32 -6.74
C VAL A 307 10.02 -1.12 -7.63
N HIS A 308 9.04 -0.55 -8.32
CA HIS A 308 9.27 0.66 -9.11
C HIS A 308 9.44 1.90 -8.22
N GLY A 309 8.61 2.08 -7.19
CA GLY A 309 8.73 3.11 -6.16
C GLY A 309 8.44 2.53 -4.78
N CYS A 310 9.25 2.88 -3.76
CA CYS A 310 8.90 2.52 -2.37
C CYS A 310 7.68 3.30 -1.91
N LEU A 311 7.66 4.60 -2.22
CA LEU A 311 6.55 5.52 -2.06
C LEU A 311 6.38 6.33 -3.34
N THR A 312 5.19 6.27 -3.91
CA THR A 312 4.83 7.03 -5.12
C THR A 312 3.61 7.90 -4.84
N LEU A 313 3.70 9.19 -5.15
CA LEU A 313 2.58 10.11 -5.15
C LEU A 313 2.10 10.28 -6.60
N GLY A 314 0.85 9.90 -6.83
CA GLY A 314 0.26 9.89 -8.16
C GLY A 314 0.57 8.61 -8.98
N SER A 315 0.39 8.67 -10.27
CA SER A 315 0.03 9.83 -11.12
C SER A 315 -1.41 10.33 -10.93
N GLU A 316 -2.34 9.45 -10.61
CA GLU A 316 -3.77 9.77 -10.43
C GLU A 316 -4.05 10.26 -9.00
N SER A 317 -3.40 11.33 -8.55
CA SER A 317 -3.62 11.95 -7.24
C SER A 317 -3.87 13.44 -7.36
N LEU A 318 -4.65 14.00 -6.46
CA LEU A 318 -4.97 15.43 -6.41
C LEU A 318 -4.20 16.11 -5.29
N HIS A 319 -4.43 15.70 -4.04
CA HIS A 319 -3.81 16.30 -2.88
C HIS A 319 -3.37 15.20 -1.91
N ASP A 320 -2.06 15.16 -1.69
CA ASP A 320 -1.42 14.25 -0.75
C ASP A 320 -0.71 15.06 0.33
N ARG A 321 -1.07 14.83 1.61
CA ARG A 321 -0.58 15.65 2.71
C ARG A 321 -0.21 14.82 3.94
N ASN A 322 0.83 15.25 4.68
CA ASN A 322 1.29 14.59 5.90
C ASN A 322 1.66 13.12 5.69
N ILE A 323 2.67 12.90 4.85
CA ILE A 323 3.14 11.58 4.46
C ILE A 323 4.53 11.33 5.06
N ILE A 324 4.70 10.21 5.75
CA ILE A 324 5.99 9.80 6.32
C ILE A 324 6.36 8.41 5.81
N LEU A 325 7.54 8.29 5.20
CA LEU A 325 8.22 7.03 4.95
C LEU A 325 9.46 6.98 5.82
N ARG A 326 9.52 6.05 6.80
CA ARG A 326 10.64 6.02 7.75
C ARG A 326 11.15 4.63 8.12
N ASN A 327 12.44 4.57 8.47
CA ASN A 327 13.09 3.37 9.01
C ASN A 327 12.87 2.12 8.14
N CYS A 328 12.95 2.28 6.83
CA CYS A 328 12.73 1.21 5.87
C CYS A 328 14.05 0.75 5.23
N HIS A 329 14.02 -0.46 4.70
CA HIS A 329 15.17 -1.04 3.99
C HIS A 329 14.79 -1.45 2.58
N THR A 330 15.55 -1.01 1.59
CA THR A 330 15.38 -1.44 0.19
C THR A 330 16.57 -2.27 -0.30
N LYS A 331 16.25 -3.44 -0.87
CA LYS A 331 17.27 -4.29 -1.49
C LYS A 331 17.58 -3.85 -2.92
N ASN A 332 16.56 -3.49 -3.69
CA ASN A 332 16.68 -3.13 -5.11
C ASN A 332 15.43 -2.39 -5.64
N ALA A 333 15.07 -1.27 -5.00
CA ALA A 333 14.02 -0.42 -5.55
C ALA A 333 14.55 0.40 -6.74
N ASP A 334 13.73 0.61 -7.75
CA ASP A 334 14.10 1.55 -8.82
C ASP A 334 14.13 2.99 -8.29
N ARG A 335 13.18 3.33 -7.39
CA ARG A 335 13.08 4.65 -6.74
C ARG A 335 12.65 4.51 -5.28
N VAL A 336 13.10 5.44 -4.42
CA VAL A 336 12.59 5.51 -3.04
C VAL A 336 11.36 6.39 -2.97
N LEU A 337 11.47 7.65 -3.38
CA LEU A 337 10.35 8.59 -3.50
C LEU A 337 10.15 8.98 -4.97
N TRP A 338 8.94 8.75 -5.45
CA TRP A 338 8.56 9.10 -6.81
C TRP A 338 7.37 10.07 -6.82
N LEU A 339 7.57 11.26 -7.36
CA LEU A 339 6.52 12.27 -7.53
C LEU A 339 6.15 12.33 -9.02
N LYS A 340 4.98 11.81 -9.36
CA LYS A 340 4.45 11.75 -10.73
C LYS A 340 3.59 12.99 -10.99
N MET A 341 4.19 14.03 -11.54
CA MET A 341 3.52 15.31 -11.80
C MET A 341 2.81 15.31 -13.14
N ARG A 342 1.47 15.28 -13.15
CA ARG A 342 0.67 15.25 -14.37
C ARG A 342 0.35 16.67 -14.86
N PRO A 343 0.54 16.96 -16.16
CA PRO A 343 0.17 18.26 -16.70
C PRO A 343 -1.34 18.42 -16.98
N ASP A 344 -2.14 17.34 -16.88
CA ASP A 344 -3.58 17.33 -17.12
C ASP A 344 -4.40 17.14 -15.83
N THR A 345 -3.80 17.28 -14.66
CA THR A 345 -4.46 17.05 -13.37
C THR A 345 -3.98 18.11 -12.39
N PRO A 346 -4.86 18.82 -11.68
CA PRO A 346 -4.47 19.79 -10.67
C PRO A 346 -3.94 19.04 -9.44
N GLN A 347 -2.61 19.04 -9.24
CA GLN A 347 -1.96 18.27 -8.19
C GLN A 347 -1.33 19.17 -7.13
N HIS A 348 -1.46 18.75 -5.87
CA HIS A 348 -0.76 19.36 -4.75
C HIS A 348 -0.23 18.28 -3.81
N TYR A 349 1.09 18.13 -3.71
CA TYR A 349 1.76 17.23 -2.78
C TYR A 349 2.50 18.05 -1.74
N GLU A 350 2.22 17.82 -0.45
CA GLU A 350 2.84 18.64 0.59
C GLU A 350 3.11 17.89 1.89
N TYR A 351 4.08 18.39 2.65
CA TYR A 351 4.45 17.86 3.95
C TYR A 351 4.82 16.38 3.89
N VAL A 352 5.83 16.06 3.07
CA VAL A 352 6.34 14.69 2.87
C VAL A 352 7.70 14.55 3.55
N THR A 353 7.85 13.55 4.42
CA THR A 353 9.15 13.23 5.04
C THR A 353 9.59 11.82 4.68
N VAL A 354 10.84 11.69 4.21
CA VAL A 354 11.51 10.40 3.97
C VAL A 354 12.76 10.35 4.80
N GLU A 355 12.80 9.45 5.80
CA GLU A 355 13.89 9.41 6.76
C GLU A 355 14.33 8.00 7.15
N GLY A 356 15.61 7.83 7.44
CA GLY A 356 16.16 6.57 7.95
C GLY A 356 16.08 5.41 6.96
N ILE A 357 16.07 5.69 5.65
CA ILE A 357 16.08 4.67 4.61
C ILE A 357 17.49 4.12 4.44
N THR A 358 17.57 2.79 4.29
CA THR A 358 18.84 2.08 4.10
C THR A 358 18.79 1.13 2.91
N GLY A 359 19.98 0.70 2.42
CA GLY A 359 20.09 -0.31 1.36
C GLY A 359 20.44 0.28 0.00
N LYS A 360 19.84 -0.27 -1.08
CA LYS A 360 20.17 0.09 -2.46
C LYS A 360 18.94 0.50 -3.27
N CYS A 361 19.10 1.52 -4.13
CA CYS A 361 18.07 1.92 -5.08
C CYS A 361 18.69 2.50 -6.36
N GLY A 362 17.93 2.56 -7.43
CA GLY A 362 18.36 3.22 -8.66
C GLY A 362 18.38 4.74 -8.50
N ARG A 363 17.30 5.32 -8.00
CA ARG A 363 17.13 6.76 -7.70
C ARG A 363 16.54 6.95 -6.32
N PHE A 364 16.98 7.97 -5.59
CA PHE A 364 16.37 8.25 -4.30
C PHE A 364 15.11 9.12 -4.47
N LEU A 365 15.25 10.36 -4.91
CA LEU A 365 14.13 11.22 -5.31
C LEU A 365 14.03 11.27 -6.83
N PHE A 366 12.84 10.98 -7.35
CA PHE A 366 12.57 11.05 -8.78
C PHE A 366 11.34 11.91 -9.06
N ILE A 367 11.52 12.98 -9.83
CA ILE A 367 10.46 13.92 -10.21
C ILE A 367 10.56 14.19 -11.70
N GLN A 368 9.46 13.99 -12.41
CA GLN A 368 9.33 14.44 -13.80
C GLN A 368 7.87 14.53 -14.22
N PRO A 369 7.56 15.26 -15.29
CA PRO A 369 6.22 15.25 -15.86
C PRO A 369 5.78 13.84 -16.22
N TRP A 370 4.55 13.49 -15.85
CA TRP A 370 3.97 12.19 -16.15
C TRP A 370 2.86 12.33 -17.18
N THR A 371 3.08 11.80 -18.38
CA THR A 371 2.18 11.99 -19.53
C THR A 371 1.50 10.70 -20.01
N GLN A 372 1.61 9.60 -19.25
CA GLN A 372 0.92 8.35 -19.59
C GLN A 372 -0.60 8.57 -19.55
N PHE A 373 -1.29 8.19 -20.63
CA PHE A 373 -2.73 8.42 -20.82
C PHE A 373 -3.15 9.89 -20.65
N TYR A 374 -2.26 10.81 -21.07
CA TYR A 374 -2.52 12.24 -21.05
C TYR A 374 -3.70 12.59 -21.96
N LYS A 375 -4.66 13.32 -21.40
CA LYS A 375 -5.80 13.88 -22.13
C LYS A 375 -5.91 15.35 -21.79
N PRO A 376 -5.44 16.26 -22.64
CA PRO A 376 -5.64 17.68 -22.43
C PRO A 376 -7.15 17.97 -22.39
N GLY A 377 -7.54 18.76 -21.43
CA GLY A 377 -8.92 19.22 -21.30
C GLY A 377 -9.14 20.55 -21.97
N ASP A 378 -10.29 21.12 -21.71
CA ASP A 378 -10.82 22.36 -22.28
C ASP A 378 -10.63 23.58 -21.36
N ARG A 379 -9.94 23.42 -20.22
CA ARG A 379 -9.60 24.53 -19.32
C ARG A 379 -8.09 24.72 -19.19
N GLU A 380 -7.70 25.95 -18.90
CA GLU A 380 -6.35 26.24 -18.45
C GLU A 380 -6.09 25.57 -17.11
N MET A 381 -5.04 24.74 -17.07
CA MET A 381 -4.70 23.99 -15.85
C MET A 381 -4.04 24.90 -14.83
N PRO A 382 -4.49 24.85 -13.55
CA PRO A 382 -3.76 25.50 -12.50
C PRO A 382 -2.37 24.89 -12.36
N LEU A 383 -1.42 25.72 -11.93
CA LEU A 383 -0.06 25.26 -11.65
C LEU A 383 -0.08 24.24 -10.51
N SER A 384 0.39 23.03 -10.79
CA SER A 384 0.54 22.00 -9.77
C SER A 384 1.68 22.35 -8.81
N ARG A 385 1.62 21.85 -7.56
CA ARG A 385 2.62 22.16 -6.53
C ARG A 385 3.11 20.91 -5.84
N CYS A 386 4.39 20.93 -5.49
CA CYS A 386 4.93 20.02 -4.52
C CYS A 386 5.82 20.81 -3.56
N ASN A 387 5.49 20.79 -2.25
CA ASN A 387 6.16 21.65 -1.28
C ASN A 387 6.36 20.96 0.08
N ASN A 388 7.30 21.49 0.87
CA ASN A 388 7.64 20.98 2.21
C ASN A 388 8.02 19.50 2.21
N VAL A 389 9.01 19.14 1.38
CA VAL A 389 9.54 17.78 1.29
C VAL A 389 10.87 17.68 2.00
N THR A 390 10.95 16.83 3.02
CA THR A 390 12.15 16.61 3.83
C THR A 390 12.74 15.22 3.61
N LEU A 391 14.00 15.18 3.18
CA LEU A 391 14.79 13.96 3.03
C LEU A 391 15.93 14.03 4.04
N ARG A 392 15.96 13.12 5.06
CA ARG A 392 16.96 13.20 6.10
C ARG A 392 17.40 11.85 6.66
N ASN A 393 18.64 11.78 7.13
CA ASN A 393 19.20 10.59 7.78
C ASN A 393 19.13 9.32 6.92
N ASN A 394 19.19 9.45 5.59
CA ASN A 394 19.10 8.33 4.67
C ASN A 394 20.51 7.81 4.32
N LYS A 395 20.70 6.49 4.35
CA LYS A 395 21.99 5.82 4.04
C LYS A 395 21.78 4.78 2.95
N VAL A 396 21.69 5.23 1.71
CA VAL A 396 21.41 4.37 0.55
C VAL A 396 22.57 4.42 -0.46
N GLU A 397 22.87 3.27 -1.04
CA GLU A 397 23.67 3.19 -2.26
C GLU A 397 22.73 3.46 -3.45
N THR A 398 22.99 4.51 -4.22
CA THR A 398 22.11 4.94 -5.31
C THR A 398 22.91 5.47 -6.50
N ASN A 399 22.38 5.24 -7.71
CA ASN A 399 22.94 5.82 -8.92
C ASN A 399 22.71 7.34 -8.99
N LYS A 400 21.56 7.81 -8.48
CA LYS A 400 21.22 9.23 -8.41
C LYS A 400 20.44 9.52 -7.13
N MET A 401 20.96 10.43 -6.30
CA MET A 401 20.22 10.92 -5.13
C MET A 401 19.03 11.76 -5.55
N LEU A 402 19.23 12.67 -6.48
CA LEU A 402 18.20 13.55 -7.03
C LEU A 402 18.16 13.38 -8.56
N ASP A 403 17.10 12.84 -9.10
CA ASP A 403 16.82 12.77 -10.54
C ASP A 403 15.57 13.58 -10.83
N VAL A 404 15.74 14.88 -10.98
CA VAL A 404 14.66 15.86 -11.08
C VAL A 404 14.65 16.49 -12.47
N LYS A 405 13.44 16.68 -13.00
CA LYS A 405 13.15 17.54 -14.14
C LYS A 405 12.20 18.63 -13.66
N THR A 406 12.52 19.87 -14.00
CA THR A 406 11.62 21.00 -13.79
C THR A 406 10.62 21.13 -14.93
N SER A 407 9.54 21.86 -14.75
CA SER A 407 8.51 22.09 -15.76
C SER A 407 7.80 23.41 -15.51
N ASP A 408 7.23 24.01 -16.54
CA ASP A 408 6.33 25.16 -16.46
C ASP A 408 4.92 24.78 -15.96
N LYS A 409 4.68 23.48 -15.70
CA LYS A 409 3.38 22.95 -15.24
C LYS A 409 3.32 22.66 -13.76
N TYR A 410 4.44 22.75 -13.04
CA TYR A 410 4.49 22.57 -11.60
C TYR A 410 5.63 23.33 -10.94
N GLU A 411 5.42 23.66 -9.67
CA GLU A 411 6.41 24.27 -8.77
C GLU A 411 6.91 23.24 -7.74
N LEU A 412 8.22 23.31 -7.45
CA LEU A 412 8.88 22.54 -6.40
C LEU A 412 9.42 23.55 -5.37
N ILE A 413 8.87 23.53 -4.15
CA ILE A 413 9.11 24.58 -3.12
C ILE A 413 9.50 23.90 -1.81
N ASP A 414 10.47 24.45 -1.09
CA ASP A 414 10.88 24.01 0.25
C ASP A 414 11.23 22.51 0.35
N PHE A 415 12.08 22.05 -0.55
CA PHE A 415 12.69 20.74 -0.44
C PHE A 415 14.01 20.81 0.32
N THR A 416 14.23 19.90 1.27
CA THR A 416 15.47 19.81 2.04
C THR A 416 16.09 18.40 1.97
N LEU A 417 17.41 18.36 1.88
CA LEU A 417 18.22 17.15 2.01
C LEU A 417 19.20 17.32 3.15
N ASP A 418 19.06 16.54 4.23
CA ASP A 418 19.85 16.61 5.46
C ASP A 418 19.99 18.06 6.00
N GLY A 419 18.90 18.81 5.96
CA GLY A 419 18.80 20.19 6.43
C GLY A 419 19.24 21.27 5.41
N ALA A 420 19.85 20.90 4.29
CA ALA A 420 20.18 21.82 3.22
C ALA A 420 19.01 21.99 2.24
N THR A 421 18.66 23.22 1.88
CA THR A 421 17.65 23.49 0.85
C THR A 421 18.14 23.04 -0.52
N ILE A 422 17.28 22.37 -1.28
CA ILE A 422 17.56 21.96 -2.65
C ILE A 422 17.25 23.13 -3.59
N ASP A 423 18.25 23.59 -4.30
CA ASP A 423 18.08 24.58 -5.37
C ASP A 423 17.72 23.89 -6.69
N PHE A 424 16.48 24.04 -7.12
CA PHE A 424 16.00 23.43 -8.36
C PHE A 424 16.40 24.20 -9.64
N SER A 425 16.94 25.40 -9.55
CA SER A 425 17.41 26.17 -10.73
C SER A 425 18.55 25.48 -11.49
N GLN A 426 19.29 24.61 -10.82
CA GLN A 426 20.37 23.82 -11.39
C GLN A 426 19.91 22.57 -12.18
N PHE A 427 18.62 22.22 -12.13
CA PHE A 427 18.09 21.06 -12.84
C PHE A 427 17.49 21.46 -14.20
N ALA A 428 17.77 20.63 -15.21
CA ALA A 428 17.28 20.87 -16.53
C ALA A 428 15.75 20.72 -16.62
N PRO A 429 15.06 21.59 -17.36
CA PRO A 429 13.64 21.43 -17.60
C PRO A 429 13.34 20.15 -18.39
N ALA A 430 12.15 19.61 -18.22
CA ALA A 430 11.68 18.50 -19.03
C ALA A 430 11.50 18.96 -20.47
N THR A 431 12.14 18.25 -21.38
CA THR A 431 11.88 18.41 -22.83
C THR A 431 10.86 17.35 -23.26
N LYS A 432 10.25 17.52 -24.44
CA LYS A 432 9.36 16.51 -25.02
C LYS A 432 10.03 15.13 -25.14
N GLU A 433 11.35 15.11 -25.29
CA GLU A 433 12.15 13.88 -25.40
C GLU A 433 12.41 13.22 -24.04
N THR A 434 12.37 13.98 -22.94
CA THR A 434 12.58 13.47 -21.58
C THR A 434 11.29 13.14 -20.85
N ALA A 435 10.14 13.51 -21.38
CA ALA A 435 8.87 12.99 -20.89
C ALA A 435 8.85 11.45 -21.00
N PRO A 436 8.32 10.70 -20.02
CA PRO A 436 8.21 9.27 -20.15
C PRO A 436 7.53 8.95 -21.48
N LYS A 437 8.16 8.09 -22.30
CA LYS A 437 7.53 7.66 -23.55
C LYS A 437 6.19 7.09 -23.20
N VAL A 438 5.14 7.83 -23.49
CA VAL A 438 3.79 7.34 -23.51
C VAL A 438 3.78 6.27 -24.61
N TYR A 439 3.66 5.02 -24.23
CA TYR A 439 3.26 4.02 -25.19
C TYR A 439 1.78 4.26 -25.47
N LEU A 440 1.55 5.26 -26.35
CA LEU A 440 0.27 5.42 -27.01
C LEU A 440 0.01 4.23 -27.89
#